data_cd81a8a8679ced9d04100af8895a49e4
#
_entry.id   cd81a8a8679ced9d04100af8895a49e4
#
_cell.length_a   1.000
_cell.length_b   1.000
_cell.length_c   1.000
_cell.angle_alpha   90.00
_cell.angle_beta   90.00
_cell.angle_gamma   90.00
#
_symmetry.space_group_name_H-M   'P 1'
#
loop_
_entity.id
_entity.type
_entity.pdbx_description
1 polymer ?
#
loop_
_entity_poly.entity_id
_entity_poly.type
_entity_poly.pdbx_seq_one_letter_code
_entity_poly.pdbx_strand_id
1 'polypeptide(L)'
;MKWLDDIVDQFRNVDKEVLVSSGASPSGVYHVGHLREIVIADAVVRVLKQAGIKARHVHISDNLDAFRKVPVNLPASYEQYLGMPLCMVPAPDDRYDSWGDFCLKPFLESADKIGIIMDVVYASDKYRSGFFVPAIERSLSRIDKAKSAIQEVSGRQLDDQWSPIQIMEHGRLKNRRFISMDSDAKTITYRSHDDSEHTVRYDDGQVKLDWRLDWPGRWWLLGVDVEPFGRDHATKGGSYDTGKRIAREVY
;
A
#
# COMPACT_ATOMS: atom_id res chain seq x y z
N MET A 1 -5.23 -28.98 4.68
CA MET A 1 -3.82 -28.71 4.23
C MET A 1 -3.06 -28.24 5.45
N LYS A 2 -1.94 -28.87 5.78
CA LYS A 2 -1.21 -28.60 7.04
C LYS A 2 -1.01 -27.12 7.38
N TRP A 3 -0.59 -26.29 6.42
CA TRP A 3 -0.39 -24.86 6.67
C TRP A 3 -1.67 -24.08 7.03
N LEU A 4 -2.83 -24.49 6.52
CA LEU A 4 -4.13 -23.90 6.91
C LEU A 4 -4.52 -24.33 8.33
N ASP A 5 -4.23 -25.58 8.69
CA ASP A 5 -4.47 -26.10 10.04
C ASP A 5 -3.58 -25.36 11.04
N ASP A 6 -2.30 -25.11 10.68
CA ASP A 6 -1.36 -24.34 11.50
C ASP A 6 -1.85 -22.89 11.71
N ILE A 7 -2.49 -22.26 10.71
CA ILE A 7 -3.10 -20.92 10.85
C ILE A 7 -4.30 -20.98 11.81
N VAL A 8 -5.20 -21.94 11.64
CA VAL A 8 -6.35 -22.11 12.54
C VAL A 8 -5.89 -22.25 13.99
N ASP A 9 -4.85 -23.05 14.24
CA ASP A 9 -4.32 -23.25 15.58
C ASP A 9 -3.75 -21.98 16.21
N GLN A 10 -3.13 -21.09 15.41
CA GLN A 10 -2.63 -19.79 15.89
C GLN A 10 -3.76 -18.87 16.38
N PHE A 11 -4.95 -18.95 15.77
CA PHE A 11 -6.07 -18.06 16.06
C PHE A 11 -7.16 -18.72 16.93
N ARG A 12 -7.02 -19.97 17.35
CA ARG A 12 -8.04 -20.74 18.09
C ARG A 12 -8.52 -20.05 19.37
N ASN A 13 -7.64 -19.33 20.06
CA ASN A 13 -7.93 -18.67 21.33
C ASN A 13 -7.98 -17.13 21.21
N VAL A 14 -8.13 -16.61 20.01
CA VAL A 14 -8.20 -15.15 19.78
C VAL A 14 -9.65 -14.70 19.82
N ASP A 15 -9.98 -13.82 20.78
CA ASP A 15 -11.33 -13.27 20.95
C ASP A 15 -11.52 -11.95 20.21
N LYS A 16 -11.09 -11.91 18.94
CA LYS A 16 -11.35 -10.79 18.02
C LYS A 16 -11.57 -11.32 16.61
N GLU A 17 -12.12 -10.49 15.76
CA GLU A 17 -12.19 -10.79 14.33
C GLU A 17 -10.79 -10.76 13.71
N VAL A 18 -10.40 -11.84 13.06
CA VAL A 18 -9.11 -11.96 12.34
C VAL A 18 -9.19 -11.21 11.02
N LEU A 19 -8.31 -10.24 10.81
CA LEU A 19 -8.20 -9.50 9.57
C LEU A 19 -7.19 -10.14 8.64
N VAL A 20 -7.67 -10.71 7.54
CA VAL A 20 -6.84 -11.22 6.45
C VAL A 20 -6.76 -10.16 5.37
N SER A 21 -5.55 -9.71 5.04
CA SER A 21 -5.30 -8.68 4.04
C SER A 21 -4.77 -9.28 2.73
N SER A 22 -5.06 -8.64 1.63
CA SER A 22 -4.35 -8.74 0.36
C SER A 22 -4.23 -7.33 -0.23
N GLY A 23 -3.34 -7.13 -1.19
CA GLY A 23 -3.22 -5.81 -1.78
C GLY A 23 -2.45 -5.81 -3.08
N ALA A 24 -2.80 -4.90 -3.97
CA ALA A 24 -2.07 -4.70 -5.21
C ALA A 24 -2.25 -3.27 -5.75
N SER A 25 -1.23 -2.82 -6.49
CA SER A 25 -1.31 -1.58 -7.25
C SER A 25 -2.01 -1.83 -8.59
N PRO A 26 -3.11 -1.12 -8.91
CA PRO A 26 -3.81 -1.26 -10.19
C PRO A 26 -3.05 -0.56 -11.34
N SER A 27 -1.76 -0.86 -11.47
CA SER A 27 -0.87 -0.26 -12.46
C SER A 27 -0.97 -0.88 -13.86
N GLY A 28 -1.70 -1.98 -13.99
CA GLY A 28 -2.00 -2.69 -15.22
C GLY A 28 -3.16 -3.66 -15.01
N VAL A 29 -3.66 -4.23 -16.10
CA VAL A 29 -4.75 -5.21 -16.03
C VAL A 29 -4.33 -6.37 -15.12
N TYR A 30 -5.20 -6.70 -14.17
CA TYR A 30 -4.95 -7.79 -13.24
C TYR A 30 -4.94 -9.14 -13.98
N HIS A 31 -4.11 -10.06 -13.53
CA HIS A 31 -3.93 -11.38 -14.11
C HIS A 31 -3.94 -12.47 -13.03
N VAL A 32 -3.77 -13.72 -13.43
CA VAL A 32 -3.82 -14.90 -12.54
C VAL A 32 -2.86 -14.81 -11.34
N GLY A 33 -1.77 -14.06 -11.44
CA GLY A 33 -0.86 -13.81 -10.32
C GLY A 33 -1.54 -13.06 -9.16
N HIS A 34 -2.30 -12.00 -9.48
CA HIS A 34 -3.10 -11.26 -8.49
C HIS A 34 -4.25 -12.12 -7.94
N LEU A 35 -4.90 -12.91 -8.83
CA LEU A 35 -5.97 -13.81 -8.42
C LEU A 35 -5.47 -14.82 -7.38
N ARG A 36 -4.25 -15.35 -7.54
CA ARG A 36 -3.66 -16.28 -6.59
C ARG A 36 -3.60 -15.73 -5.17
N GLU A 37 -3.25 -14.47 -5.01
CA GLU A 37 -3.14 -13.84 -3.69
C GLU A 37 -4.50 -13.74 -2.99
N ILE A 38 -5.52 -13.26 -3.70
CA ILE A 38 -6.87 -13.16 -3.11
C ILE A 38 -7.52 -14.53 -2.85
N VAL A 39 -7.24 -15.54 -3.69
CA VAL A 39 -7.73 -16.92 -3.47
C VAL A 39 -7.10 -17.52 -2.22
N ILE A 40 -5.81 -17.28 -1.97
CA ILE A 40 -5.15 -17.75 -0.75
C ILE A 40 -5.71 -17.02 0.48
N ALA A 41 -5.92 -15.71 0.40
CA ALA A 41 -6.55 -14.94 1.48
C ALA A 41 -7.97 -15.44 1.78
N ASP A 42 -8.78 -15.68 0.76
CA ASP A 42 -10.13 -16.24 0.89
C ASP A 42 -10.11 -17.64 1.50
N ALA A 43 -9.16 -18.51 1.10
CA ALA A 43 -9.00 -19.83 1.70
C ALA A 43 -8.70 -19.75 3.20
N VAL A 44 -7.85 -18.81 3.63
CA VAL A 44 -7.59 -18.56 5.06
C VAL A 44 -8.86 -18.13 5.78
N VAL A 45 -9.61 -17.17 5.24
CA VAL A 45 -10.88 -16.72 5.85
C VAL A 45 -11.88 -17.87 5.97
N ARG A 46 -12.01 -18.70 4.92
CA ARG A 46 -12.95 -19.84 4.93
C ARG A 46 -12.59 -20.86 6.00
N VAL A 47 -11.33 -21.24 6.15
CA VAL A 47 -10.96 -22.24 7.17
C VAL A 47 -11.07 -21.70 8.58
N LEU A 48 -10.76 -20.41 8.81
CA LEU A 48 -11.00 -19.76 10.10
C LEU A 48 -12.48 -19.78 10.46
N LYS A 49 -13.36 -19.38 9.53
CA LYS A 49 -14.82 -19.42 9.73
C LYS A 49 -15.35 -20.82 9.96
N GLN A 50 -14.84 -21.82 9.22
CA GLN A 50 -15.19 -23.24 9.45
C GLN A 50 -14.79 -23.75 10.84
N ALA A 51 -13.71 -23.20 11.41
CA ALA A 51 -13.27 -23.47 12.77
C ALA A 51 -14.00 -22.65 13.85
N GLY A 52 -15.02 -21.85 13.47
CA GLY A 52 -15.78 -20.99 14.38
C GLY A 52 -15.10 -19.68 14.75
N ILE A 53 -13.98 -19.32 14.07
CA ILE A 53 -13.23 -18.09 14.31
C ILE A 53 -13.78 -17.00 13.39
N LYS A 54 -14.10 -15.82 13.94
CA LYS A 54 -14.52 -14.68 13.14
C LYS A 54 -13.35 -14.19 12.29
N ALA A 55 -13.57 -14.04 11.00
CA ALA A 55 -12.55 -13.55 10.08
C ALA A 55 -13.18 -12.78 8.91
N ARG A 56 -12.46 -11.80 8.37
CA ARG A 56 -12.83 -11.08 7.15
C ARG A 56 -11.64 -10.84 6.25
N HIS A 57 -11.89 -10.71 4.95
CA HIS A 57 -10.90 -10.39 3.94
C HIS A 57 -11.00 -8.91 3.56
N VAL A 58 -9.87 -8.22 3.57
CA VAL A 58 -9.74 -6.85 3.06
C VAL A 58 -8.73 -6.83 1.92
N HIS A 59 -9.16 -6.34 0.75
CA HIS A 59 -8.26 -6.09 -0.38
C HIS A 59 -7.92 -4.61 -0.48
N ILE A 60 -6.64 -4.28 -0.44
CA ILE A 60 -6.17 -2.90 -0.51
C ILE A 60 -5.74 -2.60 -1.94
N SER A 61 -6.44 -1.66 -2.57
CA SER A 61 -6.06 -1.11 -3.87
C SER A 61 -5.10 0.06 -3.67
N ASP A 62 -3.84 -0.10 -4.09
CA ASP A 62 -2.83 0.95 -4.08
C ASP A 62 -3.02 1.96 -5.22
N ASN A 63 -4.25 2.42 -5.39
CA ASN A 63 -4.66 3.32 -6.47
C ASN A 63 -4.07 4.75 -6.37
N LEU A 64 -3.46 5.10 -5.23
CA LEU A 64 -2.70 6.34 -5.06
C LEU A 64 -1.23 6.21 -5.52
N ASP A 65 -0.78 5.01 -5.94
CA ASP A 65 0.55 4.84 -6.52
C ASP A 65 0.70 5.60 -7.83
N ALA A 66 1.92 6.05 -8.11
CA ALA A 66 2.22 6.78 -9.34
C ALA A 66 2.14 5.89 -10.59
N PHE A 67 1.58 6.41 -11.66
CA PHE A 67 1.64 5.85 -13.00
C PHE A 67 3.07 5.93 -13.52
N ARG A 68 3.84 4.83 -13.39
CA ARG A 68 5.31 4.83 -13.59
C ARG A 68 5.74 4.58 -15.02
N LYS A 69 4.90 3.92 -15.80
CA LYS A 69 5.16 3.61 -17.22
C LYS A 69 3.84 3.47 -17.97
N VAL A 70 3.86 3.74 -19.25
CA VAL A 70 2.71 3.51 -20.13
C VAL A 70 2.68 2.02 -20.48
N PRO A 71 1.61 1.27 -20.14
CA PRO A 71 1.42 -0.10 -20.59
C PRO A 71 1.34 -0.20 -22.11
N VAL A 72 1.79 -1.32 -22.68
CA VAL A 72 1.84 -1.54 -24.14
C VAL A 72 0.48 -1.48 -24.84
N ASN A 73 -0.61 -1.66 -24.10
CA ASN A 73 -1.98 -1.58 -24.61
C ASN A 73 -2.60 -0.17 -24.55
N LEU A 74 -1.83 0.82 -24.07
CA LEU A 74 -2.25 2.23 -24.07
C LEU A 74 -1.50 3.02 -25.16
N PRO A 75 -2.11 4.05 -25.73
CA PRO A 75 -1.45 4.93 -26.69
C PRO A 75 -0.32 5.75 -26.03
N ALA A 76 0.70 6.11 -26.81
CA ALA A 76 1.84 6.91 -26.35
C ALA A 76 1.42 8.25 -25.72
N SER A 77 0.24 8.79 -26.09
CA SER A 77 -0.29 10.01 -25.46
C SER A 77 -0.47 9.91 -23.95
N TYR A 78 -0.49 8.68 -23.37
CA TYR A 78 -0.52 8.49 -21.92
C TYR A 78 0.79 8.84 -21.21
N GLU A 79 1.88 9.08 -21.94
CA GLU A 79 3.13 9.59 -21.36
C GLU A 79 2.93 10.91 -20.60
N GLN A 80 1.98 11.74 -21.01
CA GLN A 80 1.62 12.98 -20.30
C GLN A 80 1.15 12.75 -18.87
N TYR A 81 0.70 11.54 -18.50
CA TYR A 81 0.20 11.20 -17.16
C TYR A 81 1.26 10.54 -16.26
N LEU A 82 2.50 10.36 -16.75
CA LEU A 82 3.56 9.76 -15.94
C LEU A 82 3.76 10.53 -14.63
N GLY A 83 3.79 9.80 -13.53
CA GLY A 83 3.91 10.34 -12.18
C GLY A 83 2.57 10.70 -11.51
N MET A 84 1.47 10.76 -12.25
CA MET A 84 0.14 10.95 -11.65
C MET A 84 -0.31 9.72 -10.88
N PRO A 85 -1.07 9.86 -9.78
CA PRO A 85 -1.71 8.72 -9.13
C PRO A 85 -2.62 7.95 -10.09
N LEU A 86 -2.64 6.61 -9.96
CA LEU A 86 -3.44 5.74 -10.83
C LEU A 86 -4.93 6.06 -10.79
N CYS A 87 -5.44 6.55 -9.67
CA CYS A 87 -6.82 7.01 -9.52
C CYS A 87 -7.11 8.37 -10.19
N MET A 88 -6.10 9.06 -10.69
CA MET A 88 -6.23 10.35 -11.39
C MET A 88 -5.89 10.25 -12.88
N VAL A 89 -5.29 9.16 -13.32
CA VAL A 89 -5.04 8.90 -14.75
C VAL A 89 -6.35 8.53 -15.42
N PRO A 90 -6.77 9.20 -16.49
CA PRO A 90 -8.01 8.86 -17.20
C PRO A 90 -8.07 7.41 -17.63
N ALA A 91 -9.24 6.81 -17.58
CA ALA A 91 -9.47 5.50 -18.19
C ALA A 91 -9.37 5.57 -19.72
N PRO A 92 -9.03 4.47 -20.39
CA PRO A 92 -9.00 4.44 -21.87
C PRO A 92 -10.39 4.43 -22.50
N ASP A 93 -11.44 4.24 -21.72
CA ASP A 93 -12.83 4.28 -22.15
C ASP A 93 -13.74 4.89 -21.05
N ASP A 94 -14.95 5.29 -21.45
CA ASP A 94 -15.90 6.01 -20.59
C ASP A 94 -16.61 5.13 -19.54
N ARG A 95 -16.30 3.84 -19.44
CA ARG A 95 -16.92 2.91 -18.48
C ARG A 95 -16.36 3.06 -17.08
N TYR A 96 -15.17 3.66 -16.95
CA TYR A 96 -14.44 3.79 -15.70
C TYR A 96 -13.92 5.20 -15.51
N ASP A 97 -13.88 5.65 -14.27
CA ASP A 97 -13.44 7.01 -13.93
C ASP A 97 -11.92 7.20 -14.04
N SER A 98 -11.16 6.11 -13.86
CA SER A 98 -9.70 6.16 -13.86
C SER A 98 -9.06 4.91 -14.43
N TRP A 99 -7.79 4.99 -14.79
CA TRP A 99 -6.96 3.83 -15.15
C TRP A 99 -6.92 2.80 -14.01
N GLY A 100 -6.83 3.26 -12.76
CA GLY A 100 -6.89 2.36 -11.61
C GLY A 100 -8.19 1.57 -11.56
N ASP A 101 -9.33 2.21 -11.80
CA ASP A 101 -10.64 1.55 -11.86
C ASP A 101 -10.78 0.61 -13.07
N PHE A 102 -10.30 1.04 -14.24
CA PHE A 102 -10.27 0.19 -15.43
C PHE A 102 -9.52 -1.12 -15.20
N CYS A 103 -8.43 -1.09 -14.42
CA CYS A 103 -7.67 -2.29 -14.10
C CYS A 103 -8.32 -3.13 -13.00
N LEU A 104 -8.90 -2.50 -11.98
CA LEU A 104 -9.38 -3.16 -10.77
C LEU A 104 -10.80 -3.72 -10.89
N LYS A 105 -11.76 -2.93 -11.39
CA LYS A 105 -13.20 -3.30 -11.36
C LYS A 105 -13.50 -4.63 -12.05
N PRO A 106 -12.99 -4.92 -13.27
CA PRO A 106 -13.22 -6.23 -13.91
C PRO A 106 -12.64 -7.41 -13.12
N PHE A 107 -11.57 -7.18 -12.38
CA PHE A 107 -10.99 -8.19 -11.50
C PHE A 107 -11.88 -8.47 -10.29
N LEU A 108 -12.44 -7.44 -9.66
CA LEU A 108 -13.40 -7.59 -8.56
C LEU A 108 -14.66 -8.35 -8.99
N GLU A 109 -15.19 -8.02 -10.17
CA GLU A 109 -16.32 -8.75 -10.76
C GLU A 109 -15.99 -10.23 -11.02
N SER A 110 -14.76 -10.52 -11.42
CA SER A 110 -14.30 -11.89 -11.63
C SER A 110 -14.13 -12.65 -10.31
N ALA A 111 -13.65 -11.98 -9.28
CA ALA A 111 -13.52 -12.52 -7.92
C ALA A 111 -14.90 -12.85 -7.32
N ASP A 112 -15.88 -11.96 -7.49
CA ASP A 112 -17.26 -12.17 -7.05
C ASP A 112 -17.90 -13.39 -7.74
N LYS A 113 -17.72 -13.52 -9.05
CA LYS A 113 -18.25 -14.67 -9.83
C LYS A 113 -17.73 -16.04 -9.34
N ILE A 114 -16.55 -16.09 -8.75
CA ILE A 114 -16.01 -17.33 -8.14
C ILE A 114 -16.25 -17.41 -6.62
N GLY A 115 -17.09 -16.51 -6.10
CA GLY A 115 -17.55 -16.52 -4.71
C GLY A 115 -16.52 -16.05 -3.68
N ILE A 116 -15.55 -15.20 -4.06
CA ILE A 116 -14.63 -14.55 -3.12
C ILE A 116 -15.32 -13.30 -2.58
N ILE A 117 -15.47 -13.23 -1.26
CA ILE A 117 -16.05 -12.10 -0.55
C ILE A 117 -14.93 -11.33 0.14
N MET A 118 -14.78 -10.04 -0.21
CA MET A 118 -13.77 -9.15 0.37
C MET A 118 -14.27 -7.71 0.41
N ASP A 119 -13.83 -6.97 1.42
CA ASP A 119 -14.00 -5.52 1.50
C ASP A 119 -12.87 -4.87 0.69
N VAL A 120 -13.19 -3.93 -0.18
CA VAL A 120 -12.18 -3.20 -0.96
C VAL A 120 -11.87 -1.87 -0.29
N VAL A 121 -10.60 -1.62 -0.01
CA VAL A 121 -10.10 -0.38 0.57
C VAL A 121 -9.23 0.34 -0.45
N TYR A 122 -9.62 1.54 -0.85
CA TYR A 122 -8.85 2.39 -1.74
C TYR A 122 -7.84 3.22 -0.93
N ALA A 123 -6.55 3.10 -1.26
CA ALA A 123 -5.50 3.87 -0.61
C ALA A 123 -5.73 5.37 -0.73
N SER A 124 -6.19 5.84 -1.90
CA SER A 124 -6.53 7.25 -2.13
C SER A 124 -7.52 7.81 -1.12
N ASP A 125 -8.56 7.04 -0.78
CA ASP A 125 -9.59 7.49 0.17
C ASP A 125 -9.06 7.50 1.60
N LYS A 126 -8.24 6.52 1.95
CA LYS A 126 -7.59 6.45 3.27
C LYS A 126 -6.60 7.60 3.49
N TYR A 127 -5.82 7.95 2.47
CA TYR A 127 -4.93 9.11 2.56
C TYR A 127 -5.70 10.43 2.63
N ARG A 128 -6.73 10.62 1.79
CA ARG A 128 -7.58 11.83 1.80
C ARG A 128 -8.38 12.02 3.08
N SER A 129 -8.78 10.94 3.73
CA SER A 129 -9.51 10.99 5.01
C SER A 129 -8.61 11.20 6.23
N GLY A 130 -7.30 11.34 6.06
CA GLY A 130 -6.35 11.46 7.17
C GLY A 130 -6.09 10.15 7.93
N PHE A 131 -6.59 9.00 7.45
CA PHE A 131 -6.39 7.72 8.11
C PHE A 131 -4.90 7.36 8.28
N PHE A 132 -4.05 7.79 7.34
CA PHE A 132 -2.59 7.55 7.40
C PHE A 132 -1.82 8.56 8.24
N VAL A 133 -2.44 9.60 8.78
CA VAL A 133 -1.78 10.63 9.61
C VAL A 133 -0.90 10.02 10.71
N PRO A 134 -1.38 9.07 11.55
CA PRO A 134 -0.52 8.50 12.60
C PRO A 134 0.71 7.75 12.05
N ALA A 135 0.57 7.10 10.88
CA ALA A 135 1.69 6.40 10.25
C ALA A 135 2.71 7.38 9.64
N ILE A 136 2.25 8.47 9.03
CA ILE A 136 3.11 9.54 8.53
C ILE A 136 3.92 10.15 9.68
N GLU A 137 3.26 10.55 10.75
CA GLU A 137 3.90 11.14 11.93
C GLU A 137 4.94 10.21 12.56
N ARG A 138 4.61 8.92 12.72
CA ARG A 138 5.57 7.92 13.23
C ARG A 138 6.75 7.71 12.30
N SER A 139 6.52 7.65 10.99
CA SER A 139 7.58 7.47 10.00
C SER A 139 8.56 8.64 10.00
N LEU A 140 8.05 9.86 10.09
CA LEU A 140 8.86 11.07 10.09
C LEU A 140 9.60 11.29 11.42
N SER A 141 8.94 11.04 12.54
CA SER A 141 9.60 11.14 13.87
C SER A 141 10.66 10.06 14.12
N ARG A 142 10.65 8.97 13.32
CA ARG A 142 11.57 7.84 13.43
C ARG A 142 12.30 7.57 12.11
N ILE A 143 12.55 8.62 11.31
CA ILE A 143 13.14 8.53 9.98
C ILE A 143 14.47 7.79 9.98
N ASP A 144 15.33 8.01 10.98
CA ASP A 144 16.61 7.33 11.09
C ASP A 144 16.46 5.83 11.32
N LYS A 145 15.46 5.41 12.11
CA LYS A 145 15.15 3.99 12.32
C LYS A 145 14.64 3.35 11.03
N ALA A 146 13.78 4.05 10.29
CA ALA A 146 13.30 3.59 9.00
C ALA A 146 14.44 3.44 7.98
N LYS A 147 15.34 4.44 7.91
CA LYS A 147 16.54 4.43 7.06
C LYS A 147 17.45 3.25 7.41
N SER A 148 17.80 3.08 8.68
CA SER A 148 18.63 1.97 9.17
C SER A 148 17.99 0.61 8.87
N ALA A 149 16.70 0.44 9.13
CA ALA A 149 15.99 -0.80 8.84
C ALA A 149 16.06 -1.18 7.36
N ILE A 150 15.87 -0.21 6.45
CA ILE A 150 15.97 -0.45 5.01
C ILE A 150 17.40 -0.83 4.62
N GLN A 151 18.40 -0.06 5.07
CA GLN A 151 19.81 -0.28 4.70
C GLN A 151 20.33 -1.61 5.23
N GLU A 152 20.14 -1.90 6.51
CA GLU A 152 20.65 -3.10 7.17
C GLU A 152 20.01 -4.39 6.65
N VAL A 153 18.69 -4.37 6.39
CA VAL A 153 17.98 -5.56 5.95
C VAL A 153 18.16 -5.81 4.45
N SER A 154 18.02 -4.76 3.63
CA SER A 154 18.05 -4.93 2.17
C SER A 154 19.43 -4.76 1.55
N GLY A 155 20.43 -4.28 2.30
CA GLY A 155 21.75 -3.94 1.79
C GLY A 155 21.79 -2.71 0.87
N ARG A 156 20.67 -1.99 0.70
CA ARG A 156 20.61 -0.80 -0.13
C ARG A 156 21.31 0.35 0.56
N GLN A 157 22.07 1.11 -0.22
CA GLN A 157 22.57 2.41 0.21
C GLN A 157 21.50 3.45 -0.09
N LEU A 158 21.05 4.15 0.93
CA LEU A 158 20.14 5.29 0.80
C LEU A 158 20.97 6.56 0.90
N ASP A 159 20.82 7.43 -0.08
CA ASP A 159 21.49 8.73 -0.07
C ASP A 159 20.91 9.70 0.97
N ASP A 160 21.53 10.86 1.09
CA ASP A 160 21.09 11.89 2.05
C ASP A 160 19.82 12.64 1.58
N GLN A 161 19.41 12.40 0.35
CA GLN A 161 18.16 12.95 -0.22
C GLN A 161 16.99 11.99 -0.06
N TRP A 162 17.24 10.76 0.44
CA TRP A 162 16.17 9.80 0.65
C TRP A 162 15.12 10.33 1.62
N SER A 163 13.88 10.16 1.26
CA SER A 163 12.72 10.55 2.08
C SER A 163 11.72 9.40 2.19
N PRO A 164 11.09 9.23 3.37
CA PRO A 164 10.06 8.24 3.57
C PRO A 164 8.71 8.62 2.94
N ILE A 165 8.62 9.77 2.28
CA ILE A 165 7.38 10.33 1.74
C ILE A 165 7.52 10.77 0.28
N GLN A 166 6.38 10.77 -0.38
CA GLN A 166 6.17 11.37 -1.69
C GLN A 166 5.19 12.52 -1.54
N ILE A 167 5.43 13.61 -2.25
CA ILE A 167 4.61 14.83 -2.22
C ILE A 167 3.84 14.95 -3.55
N MET A 168 2.58 15.34 -3.46
CA MET A 168 1.76 15.66 -4.62
C MET A 168 2.10 17.08 -5.13
N GLU A 169 2.82 17.16 -6.23
CA GLU A 169 3.16 18.39 -6.90
C GLU A 169 2.58 18.42 -8.31
N HIS A 170 1.79 19.44 -8.62
CA HIS A 170 1.14 19.58 -9.94
C HIS A 170 0.44 18.29 -10.42
N GLY A 171 -0.26 17.60 -9.49
CA GLY A 171 -0.95 16.36 -9.78
C GLY A 171 -0.06 15.13 -9.95
N ARG A 172 1.22 15.18 -9.59
CA ARG A 172 2.18 14.08 -9.68
C ARG A 172 2.85 13.81 -8.34
N LEU A 173 3.01 12.55 -8.01
CA LEU A 173 3.79 12.12 -6.84
C LEU A 173 5.29 12.24 -7.12
N LYS A 174 5.97 12.97 -6.25
CA LYS A 174 7.41 13.23 -6.31
C LYS A 174 8.09 12.89 -5.00
N ASN A 175 9.22 12.19 -5.07
CA ASN A 175 10.10 12.06 -3.91
C ASN A 175 10.69 13.44 -3.61
N ARG A 176 10.57 13.87 -2.35
CA ARG A 176 11.07 15.17 -1.90
C ARG A 176 11.76 15.03 -0.57
N ARG A 177 12.84 15.78 -0.38
CA ARG A 177 13.59 15.76 0.86
C ARG A 177 12.76 16.37 1.98
N PHE A 178 12.47 15.59 2.99
CA PHE A 178 11.83 16.04 4.22
C PHE A 178 12.75 16.99 4.99
N ILE A 179 12.21 18.06 5.54
CA ILE A 179 12.92 19.05 6.39
C ILE A 179 12.36 19.01 7.80
N SER A 180 11.07 19.29 7.96
CA SER A 180 10.41 19.36 9.26
C SER A 180 8.92 19.03 9.17
N MET A 181 8.33 18.73 10.31
CA MET A 181 6.91 18.46 10.46
C MET A 181 6.35 19.29 11.61
N ASP A 182 5.20 19.90 11.40
CA ASP A 182 4.36 20.50 12.43
C ASP A 182 3.12 19.63 12.63
N SER A 183 3.07 18.92 13.76
CA SER A 183 1.98 17.99 14.06
C SER A 183 0.68 18.70 14.44
N ASP A 184 0.73 19.92 14.95
CA ASP A 184 -0.46 20.68 15.32
C ASP A 184 -1.14 21.27 14.08
N ALA A 185 -0.35 21.84 13.18
CA ALA A 185 -0.82 22.37 11.90
C ALA A 185 -1.09 21.28 10.84
N LYS A 186 -0.66 20.03 11.07
CA LYS A 186 -0.70 18.92 10.09
C LYS A 186 0.02 19.26 8.80
N THR A 187 1.21 19.85 8.92
CA THR A 187 2.02 20.28 7.76
C THR A 187 3.43 19.68 7.78
N ILE A 188 3.97 19.54 6.58
CA ILE A 188 5.34 19.11 6.34
C ILE A 188 6.01 20.18 5.49
N THR A 189 7.23 20.57 5.91
CA THR A 189 8.13 21.38 5.07
C THR A 189 9.10 20.43 4.37
N TYR A 190 9.24 20.61 3.08
CA TYR A 190 10.12 19.83 2.21
C TYR A 190 10.92 20.70 1.26
N ARG A 191 11.99 20.16 0.71
CA ARG A 191 12.82 20.81 -0.31
C ARG A 191 12.45 20.30 -1.69
N SER A 192 12.12 21.22 -2.59
CA SER A 192 11.84 20.96 -4.00
C SER A 192 13.13 20.73 -4.80
N HIS A 193 12.99 20.45 -6.10
CA HIS A 193 14.14 20.18 -6.99
C HIS A 193 15.02 21.41 -7.22
N ASP A 194 14.46 22.60 -7.12
CA ASP A 194 15.16 23.90 -7.26
C ASP A 194 15.74 24.44 -5.94
N ASP A 195 15.85 23.57 -4.92
CA ASP A 195 16.29 23.88 -3.56
C ASP A 195 15.38 24.84 -2.78
N SER A 196 14.24 25.24 -3.32
CA SER A 196 13.24 26.03 -2.59
C SER A 196 12.50 25.17 -1.54
N GLU A 197 12.09 25.81 -0.44
CA GLU A 197 11.33 25.16 0.62
C GLU A 197 9.83 25.45 0.45
N HIS A 198 9.04 24.40 0.58
CA HIS A 198 7.60 24.44 0.48
C HIS A 198 6.95 23.73 1.65
N THR A 199 5.74 24.15 2.00
CA THR A 199 4.94 23.53 3.04
C THR A 199 3.65 22.98 2.45
N VAL A 200 3.30 21.74 2.85
CA VAL A 200 2.11 21.04 2.37
C VAL A 200 1.39 20.37 3.56
N ARG A 201 0.07 20.24 3.48
CA ARG A 201 -0.69 19.43 4.44
C ARG A 201 -0.46 17.94 4.17
N TYR A 202 -0.52 17.13 5.24
CA TYR A 202 -0.34 15.67 5.11
C TYR A 202 -1.59 14.87 5.53
N ASP A 203 -2.67 15.52 5.89
CA ASP A 203 -3.92 14.91 6.33
C ASP A 203 -5.02 14.90 5.26
N ASP A 204 -4.73 15.35 4.05
CA ASP A 204 -5.68 15.55 2.96
C ASP A 204 -5.34 14.77 1.66
N GLY A 205 -4.32 13.90 1.73
CA GLY A 205 -3.85 13.09 0.59
C GLY A 205 -2.76 13.73 -0.26
N GLN A 206 -2.22 14.91 0.12
CA GLN A 206 -1.10 15.55 -0.57
C GLN A 206 0.25 14.86 -0.27
N VAL A 207 0.32 14.06 0.77
CA VAL A 207 1.52 13.33 1.19
C VAL A 207 1.21 11.84 1.24
N LYS A 208 2.06 11.04 0.59
CA LYS A 208 2.00 9.56 0.61
C LYS A 208 3.30 9.00 1.17
N LEU A 209 3.22 7.97 2.00
CA LEU A 209 4.39 7.21 2.43
C LEU A 209 5.04 6.47 1.25
N ASP A 210 6.38 6.37 1.25
CA ASP A 210 7.06 5.37 0.42
C ASP A 210 6.52 3.98 0.75
N TRP A 211 6.36 3.13 -0.25
CA TRP A 211 5.68 1.86 -0.11
C TRP A 211 6.30 0.93 0.94
N ARG A 212 7.62 1.06 1.23
CA ARG A 212 8.28 0.29 2.28
C ARG A 212 7.84 0.67 3.68
N LEU A 213 7.34 1.89 3.87
CA LEU A 213 6.74 2.34 5.11
C LEU A 213 5.21 2.23 5.07
N ASP A 214 4.61 2.47 3.91
CA ASP A 214 3.18 2.33 3.71
C ASP A 214 2.70 0.91 4.06
N TRP A 215 3.34 -0.12 3.50
CA TRP A 215 2.93 -1.51 3.69
C TRP A 215 2.91 -1.93 5.17
N PRO A 216 3.99 -1.84 5.96
CA PRO A 216 3.92 -2.12 7.40
C PRO A 216 3.09 -1.09 8.18
N GLY A 217 2.97 0.15 7.73
CA GLY A 217 2.10 1.17 8.30
C GLY A 217 0.62 0.78 8.25
N ARG A 218 0.18 0.22 7.12
CA ARG A 218 -1.19 -0.30 7.00
C ARG A 218 -1.44 -1.56 7.82
N TRP A 219 -0.43 -2.44 8.00
CA TRP A 219 -0.57 -3.56 8.94
C TRP A 219 -0.91 -3.06 10.34
N TRP A 220 -0.19 -2.05 10.78
CA TRP A 220 -0.43 -1.44 12.09
C TRP A 220 -1.78 -0.71 12.17
N LEU A 221 -2.09 0.16 11.20
CA LEU A 221 -3.30 0.98 11.22
C LEU A 221 -4.60 0.16 11.08
N LEU A 222 -4.57 -0.89 10.25
CA LEU A 222 -5.74 -1.76 10.04
C LEU A 222 -5.80 -2.92 11.05
N GLY A 223 -4.71 -3.20 11.76
CA GLY A 223 -4.62 -4.37 12.63
C GLY A 223 -4.61 -5.69 11.85
N VAL A 224 -3.84 -5.74 10.76
CA VAL A 224 -3.74 -6.94 9.91
C VAL A 224 -3.11 -8.09 10.69
N ASP A 225 -3.78 -9.23 10.69
CA ASP A 225 -3.32 -10.45 11.36
C ASP A 225 -2.63 -11.42 10.40
N VAL A 226 -3.12 -11.51 9.17
CA VAL A 226 -2.59 -12.40 8.13
C VAL A 226 -2.57 -11.69 6.79
N GLU A 227 -1.45 -11.74 6.08
CA GLU A 227 -1.34 -11.25 4.71
C GLU A 227 -0.55 -12.25 3.85
N PRO A 228 -1.21 -13.06 3.01
CA PRO A 228 -0.55 -13.85 1.98
C PRO A 228 0.06 -12.94 0.91
N PHE A 229 1.30 -13.24 0.50
CA PHE A 229 1.97 -12.47 -0.56
C PHE A 229 2.84 -13.37 -1.44
N GLY A 230 3.24 -12.86 -2.59
CA GLY A 230 4.06 -13.57 -3.55
C GLY A 230 5.50 -13.85 -3.06
N ARG A 231 6.14 -14.87 -3.65
CA ARG A 231 7.51 -15.28 -3.33
C ARG A 231 8.54 -14.15 -3.52
N ASP A 232 8.28 -13.22 -4.40
CA ASP A 232 9.10 -12.04 -4.67
C ASP A 232 9.29 -11.14 -3.44
N HIS A 233 8.28 -11.06 -2.57
CA HIS A 233 8.37 -10.35 -1.29
C HIS A 233 9.09 -11.14 -0.20
N ALA A 234 9.12 -12.48 -0.32
CA ALA A 234 9.68 -13.40 0.69
C ALA A 234 11.19 -13.68 0.52
N THR A 235 11.86 -13.05 -0.43
CA THR A 235 13.31 -13.21 -0.63
C THR A 235 14.07 -12.67 0.58
N LYS A 236 15.17 -13.32 0.98
CA LYS A 236 16.02 -12.88 2.10
C LYS A 236 16.48 -11.42 1.86
N GLY A 237 16.26 -10.55 2.84
CA GLY A 237 16.52 -9.13 2.73
C GLY A 237 15.52 -8.36 1.84
N GLY A 238 14.43 -9.02 1.44
CA GLY A 238 13.38 -8.45 0.61
C GLY A 238 12.40 -7.56 1.38
N SER A 239 11.28 -7.30 0.72
CA SER A 239 10.28 -6.35 1.21
C SER A 239 9.65 -6.77 2.53
N TYR A 240 9.40 -8.08 2.70
CA TYR A 240 8.79 -8.60 3.92
C TYR A 240 9.74 -8.52 5.12
N ASP A 241 11.02 -8.87 4.94
CA ASP A 241 12.00 -8.76 6.01
C ASP A 241 12.20 -7.31 6.44
N THR A 242 12.27 -6.38 5.47
CA THR A 242 12.32 -4.94 5.73
C THR A 242 11.05 -4.46 6.42
N GLY A 243 9.88 -4.87 5.94
CA GLY A 243 8.57 -4.51 6.51
C GLY A 243 8.42 -4.97 7.96
N LYS A 244 8.85 -6.20 8.30
CA LYS A 244 8.85 -6.70 9.68
C LYS A 244 9.72 -5.85 10.61
N ARG A 245 10.90 -5.44 10.13
CA ARG A 245 11.81 -4.59 10.89
C ARG A 245 11.20 -3.21 11.12
N ILE A 246 10.64 -2.60 10.08
CA ILE A 246 9.95 -1.30 10.17
C ILE A 246 8.72 -1.39 11.07
N ALA A 247 7.88 -2.42 10.95
CA ALA A 247 6.72 -2.61 11.83
C ALA A 247 7.10 -2.66 13.31
N ARG A 248 8.26 -3.23 13.64
CA ARG A 248 8.75 -3.34 15.01
C ARG A 248 9.38 -2.06 15.55
N GLU A 249 10.09 -1.29 14.73
CA GLU A 249 10.92 -0.16 15.15
C GLU A 249 10.28 1.20 14.90
N VAL A 250 9.36 1.26 13.93
CA VAL A 250 8.68 2.50 13.54
C VAL A 250 7.24 2.50 14.03
N TYR A 251 6.51 1.41 13.87
CA TYR A 251 5.09 1.28 14.21
C TYR A 251 4.87 0.45 15.49
#